data_23e6c90e01e53f0bbef7e34bf02d4b6e
#
_entry.id   23e6c90e01e53f0bbef7e34bf02d4b6e
#
_cell.length_a   1.000
_cell.length_b   1.000
_cell.length_c   1.000
_cell.angle_alpha   90.00
_cell.angle_beta   90.00
_cell.angle_gamma   90.00
#
_symmetry.space_group_name_H-M   'P 1'
#
loop_
_entity.id
_entity.type
_entity.pdbx_description
1 polymer ?
#
loop_
_entity_poly.entity_id
_entity_poly.type
_entity_poly.pdbx_seq_one_letter_code
_entity_poly.pdbx_strand_id
1 'polypeptide(L)'
;MGKKAILLLLSAVVLLASCANPQQRDNSLQCEKQTIDLPGVHNARQLGGYVIGDKKIRMDLLLRSGTLAKASDEAISALHDKYKLALVADFRSSMERSKAPDRDVEDAINVWLPVLEKKISGEKVDTVMAALHFNMDNPSYTVELLRQQNIQDALSTSYDAIVFDEDCRQSFADFLDSLVALPEGRAALWHCSHGKDRSGWGTAFLLAALGADRSLIVDDFSISNIPYTNEIEDLASIAREEGLEDELIEYIYLLRGVSAAFFEKTLDAIDSCYGSIDNFLEQELDLTADEKQILQDKFLE
;
A
#
# COMPACT_ATOMS: atom_id res chain seq x y z
N MET A 1 -46.48 -56.56 -16.35
CA MET A 1 -46.46 -55.28 -17.10
C MET A 1 -45.99 -54.22 -16.17
N GLY A 2 -44.70 -53.97 -16.14
CA GLY A 2 -44.07 -52.96 -15.25
C GLY A 2 -43.56 -51.80 -16.08
N LYS A 3 -44.06 -50.60 -15.81
CA LYS A 3 -43.60 -49.35 -16.41
C LYS A 3 -42.34 -48.88 -15.68
N LYS A 4 -41.22 -48.87 -16.37
CA LYS A 4 -39.99 -48.24 -15.91
C LYS A 4 -40.15 -46.73 -16.07
N ALA A 5 -40.14 -46.01 -14.92
CA ALA A 5 -40.02 -44.55 -14.92
C ALA A 5 -38.57 -44.19 -15.09
N ILE A 6 -38.27 -43.49 -16.18
CA ILE A 6 -36.95 -42.87 -16.42
C ILE A 6 -36.92 -41.56 -15.66
N LEU A 7 -36.08 -41.49 -14.62
CA LEU A 7 -35.81 -40.28 -13.86
C LEU A 7 -34.75 -39.48 -14.61
N LEU A 8 -35.21 -38.42 -15.30
CA LEU A 8 -34.31 -37.42 -15.89
C LEU A 8 -33.73 -36.56 -14.75
N LEU A 9 -32.50 -36.77 -14.41
CA LEU A 9 -31.70 -35.86 -13.61
C LEU A 9 -31.34 -34.63 -14.46
N LEU A 10 -32.13 -33.56 -14.31
CA LEU A 10 -31.70 -32.23 -14.73
C LEU A 10 -30.60 -31.79 -13.80
N SER A 11 -29.37 -31.86 -14.27
CA SER A 11 -28.22 -31.18 -13.67
C SER A 11 -28.42 -29.68 -13.89
N ALA A 12 -28.94 -29.01 -12.87
CA ALA A 12 -28.88 -27.54 -12.79
C ALA A 12 -27.44 -27.16 -12.61
N VAL A 13 -26.78 -26.76 -13.69
CA VAL A 13 -25.54 -25.99 -13.61
C VAL A 13 -25.93 -24.65 -12.98
N VAL A 14 -25.74 -24.55 -11.68
CA VAL A 14 -25.75 -23.28 -10.98
C VAL A 14 -24.52 -22.54 -11.47
N LEU A 15 -24.70 -21.67 -12.46
CA LEU A 15 -23.79 -20.58 -12.76
C LEU A 15 -23.73 -19.73 -11.49
N LEU A 16 -22.75 -20.00 -10.63
CA LEU A 16 -22.28 -19.05 -9.63
C LEU A 16 -21.71 -17.87 -10.42
N ALA A 17 -22.60 -16.97 -10.85
CA ALA A 17 -22.20 -15.61 -11.15
C ALA A 17 -21.64 -15.08 -9.85
N SER A 18 -20.31 -15.05 -9.75
CA SER A 18 -19.59 -14.33 -8.74
C SER A 18 -20.15 -12.91 -8.73
N CYS A 19 -21.04 -12.64 -7.78
CA CYS A 19 -21.42 -11.29 -7.43
C CYS A 19 -20.20 -10.66 -6.75
N ALA A 20 -19.22 -10.27 -7.55
CA ALA A 20 -18.20 -9.36 -7.06
C ALA A 20 -18.94 -8.19 -6.40
N ASN A 21 -18.62 -7.93 -5.13
CA ASN A 21 -19.15 -6.80 -4.38
C ASN A 21 -19.04 -5.55 -5.27
N PRO A 22 -20.09 -4.71 -5.40
CA PRO A 22 -20.03 -3.48 -6.19
C PRO A 22 -18.79 -2.63 -5.90
N GLN A 23 -18.35 -2.60 -4.66
CA GLN A 23 -17.13 -1.94 -4.20
C GLN A 23 -15.86 -2.54 -4.82
N GLN A 24 -15.77 -3.87 -4.93
CA GLN A 24 -14.63 -4.53 -5.60
C GLN A 24 -14.58 -4.22 -7.11
N ARG A 25 -15.72 -4.03 -7.77
CA ARG A 25 -15.75 -3.62 -9.19
C ARG A 25 -15.33 -2.19 -9.40
N ASP A 26 -15.72 -1.30 -8.50
CA ASP A 26 -15.35 0.12 -8.58
C ASP A 26 -13.85 0.32 -8.32
N ASN A 27 -13.30 -0.34 -7.31
CA ASN A 27 -11.87 -0.32 -7.02
C ASN A 27 -11.02 -0.92 -8.15
N SER A 28 -11.48 -1.97 -8.85
CA SER A 28 -10.74 -2.53 -9.99
C SER A 28 -10.68 -1.56 -11.18
N LEU A 29 -11.79 -0.89 -11.49
CA LEU A 29 -11.84 0.15 -12.54
C LEU A 29 -10.99 1.37 -12.17
N GLN A 30 -10.94 1.74 -10.90
CA GLN A 30 -10.09 2.80 -10.39
C GLN A 30 -8.61 2.42 -10.54
N CYS A 31 -8.23 1.19 -10.17
CA CYS A 31 -6.87 0.70 -10.31
C CYS A 31 -6.39 0.70 -11.77
N GLU A 32 -7.21 0.26 -12.72
CA GLU A 32 -6.84 0.29 -14.14
C GLU A 32 -6.51 1.71 -14.61
N LYS A 33 -7.27 2.72 -14.15
CA LYS A 33 -7.03 4.13 -14.49
C LYS A 33 -5.77 4.70 -13.84
N GLN A 34 -5.38 4.18 -12.67
CA GLN A 34 -4.26 4.67 -11.90
C GLN A 34 -2.95 3.94 -12.21
N THR A 35 -3.04 2.70 -12.71
CA THR A 35 -1.85 1.91 -13.05
C THR A 35 -1.03 2.62 -14.13
N ILE A 36 0.29 2.67 -13.92
CA ILE A 36 1.26 3.16 -14.90
C ILE A 36 2.15 2.01 -15.34
N ASP A 37 2.49 2.01 -16.64
CA ASP A 37 3.34 0.97 -17.22
C ASP A 37 4.81 1.29 -16.94
N LEU A 38 5.37 0.60 -15.95
CA LEU A 38 6.79 0.63 -15.61
C LEU A 38 7.30 -0.82 -15.52
N PRO A 39 7.77 -1.40 -16.63
CA PRO A 39 8.20 -2.80 -16.65
C PRO A 39 9.27 -3.09 -15.60
N GLY A 40 9.06 -4.17 -14.84
CA GLY A 40 9.93 -4.57 -13.74
C GLY A 40 9.65 -3.86 -12.39
N VAL A 41 8.70 -2.93 -12.34
CA VAL A 41 8.28 -2.23 -11.13
C VAL A 41 6.89 -2.67 -10.72
N HIS A 42 6.78 -3.30 -9.55
CA HIS A 42 5.50 -3.78 -9.04
C HIS A 42 4.65 -2.66 -8.45
N ASN A 43 3.32 -2.82 -8.54
CA ASN A 43 2.34 -1.92 -7.93
C ASN A 43 2.57 -0.44 -8.28
N ALA A 44 3.03 -0.17 -9.51
CA ALA A 44 3.29 1.17 -10.00
C ALA A 44 1.97 1.86 -10.40
N ARG A 45 1.67 3.01 -9.79
CA ARG A 45 0.48 3.79 -10.07
C ARG A 45 0.67 5.28 -9.77
N GLN A 46 -0.25 6.09 -10.28
CA GLN A 46 -0.33 7.52 -10.01
C GLN A 46 -1.57 7.86 -9.19
N LEU A 47 -1.59 9.02 -8.57
CA LEU A 47 -2.76 9.55 -7.88
C LEU A 47 -3.56 10.55 -8.75
N GLY A 48 -3.03 10.91 -9.90
CA GLY A 48 -3.67 11.86 -10.82
C GLY A 48 -5.11 11.44 -11.17
N GLY A 49 -6.02 12.41 -11.20
CA GLY A 49 -7.44 12.19 -11.50
C GLY A 49 -8.33 11.85 -10.30
N TYR A 50 -7.78 11.62 -9.10
CA TYR A 50 -8.60 11.56 -7.88
C TYR A 50 -9.32 12.87 -7.65
N VAL A 51 -10.61 12.79 -7.30
CA VAL A 51 -11.46 13.95 -7.04
C VAL A 51 -11.42 14.27 -5.54
N ILE A 52 -11.07 15.50 -5.22
CA ILE A 52 -11.02 16.03 -3.85
C ILE A 52 -11.84 17.31 -3.82
N GLY A 53 -13.04 17.26 -3.24
CA GLY A 53 -13.99 18.36 -3.30
C GLY A 53 -14.41 18.67 -4.75
N ASP A 54 -14.16 19.89 -5.18
CA ASP A 54 -14.42 20.36 -6.56
C ASP A 54 -13.19 20.32 -7.48
N LYS A 55 -12.05 19.86 -6.97
CA LYS A 55 -10.77 19.78 -7.67
C LYS A 55 -10.39 18.33 -7.99
N LYS A 56 -9.34 18.16 -8.76
CA LYS A 56 -8.71 16.87 -9.07
C LYS A 56 -7.22 16.92 -8.87
N ILE A 57 -6.63 15.79 -8.47
CA ILE A 57 -5.18 15.66 -8.48
C ILE A 57 -4.69 15.71 -9.92
N ARG A 58 -3.70 16.56 -10.19
CA ARG A 58 -3.06 16.69 -11.52
C ARG A 58 -2.43 15.36 -11.93
N MET A 59 -2.55 15.05 -13.22
CA MET A 59 -2.00 13.83 -13.80
C MET A 59 -0.47 13.84 -13.77
N ASP A 60 0.11 12.64 -13.67
CA ASP A 60 1.54 12.35 -13.88
C ASP A 60 2.53 13.03 -12.89
N LEU A 61 2.05 13.62 -11.78
CA LEU A 61 2.90 14.30 -10.80
C LEU A 61 3.17 13.48 -9.52
N LEU A 62 2.21 12.69 -9.09
CA LEU A 62 2.27 11.94 -7.83
C LEU A 62 2.23 10.44 -8.12
N LEU A 63 3.38 9.78 -7.98
CA LEU A 63 3.57 8.37 -8.34
C LEU A 63 3.95 7.55 -7.11
N ARG A 64 3.47 6.31 -7.04
CA ARG A 64 3.89 5.36 -6.01
C ARG A 64 4.13 3.98 -6.59
N SER A 65 5.04 3.20 -5.98
CA SER A 65 5.38 1.87 -6.48
C SER A 65 6.04 0.98 -5.42
N GLY A 66 6.36 -0.25 -5.80
CA GLY A 66 7.39 -1.06 -5.16
C GLY A 66 8.80 -0.60 -5.55
N THR A 67 9.81 -1.35 -5.12
CA THR A 67 11.23 -1.04 -5.38
C THR A 67 11.54 -0.86 -6.87
N LEU A 68 12.44 0.06 -7.19
CA LEU A 68 12.96 0.30 -8.53
C LEU A 68 14.13 -0.63 -8.90
N ALA A 69 14.53 -1.54 -8.01
CA ALA A 69 15.69 -2.42 -8.19
C ALA A 69 15.64 -3.27 -9.46
N LYS A 70 14.45 -3.63 -9.94
CA LYS A 70 14.23 -4.42 -11.15
C LYS A 70 13.59 -3.62 -12.29
N ALA A 71 13.54 -2.29 -12.17
CA ALA A 71 13.01 -1.44 -13.24
C ALA A 71 13.78 -1.70 -14.56
N SER A 72 13.07 -1.82 -15.67
CA SER A 72 13.71 -1.94 -16.98
C SER A 72 14.28 -0.59 -17.46
N ASP A 73 15.05 -0.59 -18.53
CA ASP A 73 15.54 0.66 -19.14
C ASP A 73 14.38 1.51 -19.65
N GLU A 74 13.33 0.88 -20.17
CA GLU A 74 12.09 1.56 -20.58
C GLU A 74 11.39 2.23 -19.41
N ALA A 75 11.33 1.56 -18.23
CA ALA A 75 10.74 2.15 -17.02
C ALA A 75 11.54 3.36 -16.55
N ILE A 76 12.87 3.27 -16.50
CA ILE A 76 13.75 4.38 -16.12
C ILE A 76 13.60 5.55 -17.10
N SER A 77 13.61 5.27 -18.41
CA SER A 77 13.38 6.31 -19.43
C SER A 77 12.00 6.96 -19.30
N ALA A 78 10.95 6.18 -19.01
CA ALA A 78 9.61 6.71 -18.81
C ALA A 78 9.56 7.63 -17.58
N LEU A 79 10.20 7.26 -16.46
CA LEU A 79 10.28 8.08 -15.25
C LEU A 79 10.98 9.41 -15.54
N HIS A 80 12.09 9.39 -16.29
CA HIS A 80 12.82 10.60 -16.66
C HIS A 80 12.08 11.42 -17.73
N ASP A 81 11.76 10.82 -18.89
CA ASP A 81 11.33 11.55 -20.08
C ASP A 81 9.85 11.94 -20.05
N LYS A 82 8.98 11.01 -19.66
CA LYS A 82 7.54 11.21 -19.62
C LYS A 82 7.10 11.92 -18.35
N TYR A 83 7.47 11.35 -17.19
CA TYR A 83 7.00 11.87 -15.89
C TYR A 83 7.83 13.04 -15.38
N LYS A 84 9.02 13.31 -15.97
CA LYS A 84 9.90 14.37 -15.49
C LYS A 84 10.19 14.24 -14.00
N LEU A 85 10.47 13.00 -13.56
CA LEU A 85 10.70 12.68 -12.16
C LEU A 85 11.82 13.55 -11.58
N ALA A 86 11.60 14.15 -10.42
CA ALA A 86 12.60 14.96 -9.73
C ALA A 86 12.88 14.47 -8.31
N LEU A 87 12.02 13.62 -7.75
CA LEU A 87 12.14 13.10 -6.40
C LEU A 87 11.80 11.61 -6.37
N VAL A 88 12.68 10.81 -5.77
CA VAL A 88 12.40 9.43 -5.34
C VAL A 88 12.53 9.38 -3.82
N ALA A 89 11.43 9.07 -3.11
CA ALA A 89 11.43 8.87 -1.67
C ALA A 89 11.39 7.36 -1.35
N ASP A 90 12.45 6.84 -0.73
CA ASP A 90 12.61 5.42 -0.41
C ASP A 90 12.35 5.16 1.08
N PHE A 91 11.23 4.52 1.41
CA PHE A 91 10.84 4.16 2.78
C PHE A 91 11.44 2.84 3.28
N ARG A 92 12.29 2.19 2.51
CA ARG A 92 12.88 0.90 2.89
C ARG A 92 13.97 1.06 3.95
N SER A 93 14.13 0.00 4.73
CA SER A 93 15.25 -0.10 5.66
C SER A 93 16.59 -0.24 4.93
N SER A 94 17.68 0.04 5.66
CA SER A 94 19.05 -0.12 5.17
C SER A 94 19.33 -1.55 4.67
N MET A 95 18.79 -2.57 5.36
CA MET A 95 18.92 -3.97 4.97
C MET A 95 18.21 -4.25 3.64
N GLU A 96 16.97 -3.77 3.46
CA GLU A 96 16.22 -3.95 2.21
C GLU A 96 16.92 -3.27 1.03
N ARG A 97 17.42 -2.05 1.23
CA ARG A 97 18.17 -1.29 0.21
C ARG A 97 19.45 -1.99 -0.20
N SER A 98 20.22 -2.52 0.77
CA SER A 98 21.47 -3.21 0.45
C SER A 98 21.27 -4.51 -0.32
N LYS A 99 20.14 -5.22 -0.07
CA LYS A 99 19.80 -6.45 -0.80
C LYS A 99 19.27 -6.19 -2.22
N ALA A 100 18.59 -5.08 -2.43
CA ALA A 100 17.96 -4.72 -3.69
C ALA A 100 18.11 -3.21 -3.95
N PRO A 101 19.32 -2.72 -4.27
CA PRO A 101 19.53 -1.31 -4.56
C PRO A 101 18.70 -0.88 -5.76
N ASP A 102 18.08 0.30 -5.66
CA ASP A 102 17.32 0.85 -6.77
C ASP A 102 18.21 1.24 -7.94
N ARG A 103 17.60 1.28 -9.09
CA ARG A 103 18.18 1.93 -10.26
C ARG A 103 17.98 3.45 -10.14
N ASP A 104 19.02 4.20 -10.49
CA ASP A 104 18.95 5.64 -10.52
C ASP A 104 18.12 6.14 -11.71
N VAL A 105 17.38 7.23 -11.48
CA VAL A 105 16.71 8.01 -12.54
C VAL A 105 17.46 9.32 -12.68
N GLU A 106 17.93 9.64 -13.90
CA GLU A 106 18.66 10.87 -14.18
C GLU A 106 17.83 12.10 -13.75
N ASP A 107 18.47 13.11 -13.21
CA ASP A 107 17.88 14.35 -12.69
C ASP A 107 16.91 14.20 -11.49
N ALA A 108 16.69 12.99 -10.97
CA ALA A 108 15.90 12.77 -9.78
C ALA A 108 16.79 12.72 -8.53
N ILE A 109 16.35 13.41 -7.48
CA ILE A 109 16.98 13.33 -6.14
C ILE A 109 16.41 12.11 -5.42
N ASN A 110 17.28 11.23 -4.95
CA ASN A 110 16.90 10.11 -4.10
C ASN A 110 17.03 10.52 -2.63
N VAL A 111 15.92 10.52 -1.89
CA VAL A 111 15.90 10.73 -0.44
C VAL A 111 15.58 9.41 0.26
N TRP A 112 16.40 9.07 1.22
CA TRP A 112 16.20 7.88 2.03
C TRP A 112 15.49 8.24 3.32
N LEU A 113 14.29 7.75 3.50
CA LEU A 113 13.35 8.06 4.58
C LEU A 113 12.89 6.75 5.23
N PRO A 114 13.74 6.09 6.02
CA PRO A 114 13.46 4.73 6.47
C PRO A 114 12.27 4.66 7.42
N VAL A 115 11.29 3.84 7.09
CA VAL A 115 10.16 3.50 7.95
C VAL A 115 10.38 2.10 8.48
N LEU A 116 10.32 1.91 9.80
CA LEU A 116 10.60 0.68 10.56
C LEU A 116 12.09 0.24 10.54
N GLU A 117 13.04 1.15 10.37
CA GLU A 117 14.48 0.82 10.34
C GLU A 117 14.93 0.03 11.57
N LYS A 118 14.59 0.47 12.78
CA LYS A 118 14.98 -0.17 14.03
C LYS A 118 14.36 -1.56 14.20
N LYS A 119 13.19 -1.80 13.61
CA LYS A 119 12.48 -3.09 13.66
C LYS A 119 12.99 -4.09 12.62
N ILE A 120 13.44 -3.62 11.47
CA ILE A 120 13.87 -4.47 10.34
C ILE A 120 15.39 -4.67 10.34
N SER A 121 16.16 -3.64 10.65
CA SER A 121 17.63 -3.63 10.51
C SER A 121 18.37 -3.38 11.83
N GLY A 122 17.66 -3.07 12.92
CA GLY A 122 18.23 -2.74 14.22
C GLY A 122 18.83 -3.94 14.97
N GLU A 123 19.54 -3.70 16.06
CA GLU A 123 20.15 -4.74 16.90
C GLU A 123 19.14 -5.73 17.51
N LYS A 124 17.89 -5.32 17.64
CA LYS A 124 16.76 -6.16 18.06
C LYS A 124 15.78 -6.28 16.91
N VAL A 125 16.18 -6.96 15.84
CA VAL A 125 15.25 -7.35 14.77
C VAL A 125 14.07 -8.06 15.43
N ASP A 126 12.87 -7.57 15.19
CA ASP A 126 11.65 -8.26 15.62
C ASP A 126 11.63 -9.62 14.93
N THR A 127 11.86 -10.67 15.70
CA THR A 127 11.99 -12.04 15.20
C THR A 127 10.72 -12.49 14.48
N VAL A 128 9.57 -11.93 14.84
CA VAL A 128 8.28 -12.19 14.21
C VAL A 128 8.24 -11.57 12.81
N MET A 129 8.53 -10.29 12.71
CA MET A 129 8.56 -9.60 11.41
C MET A 129 9.63 -10.16 10.48
N ALA A 130 10.80 -10.54 11.02
CA ALA A 130 11.83 -11.23 10.26
C ALA A 130 11.37 -12.62 9.79
N ALA A 131 10.75 -13.43 10.65
CA ALA A 131 10.25 -14.77 10.30
C ALA A 131 9.20 -14.69 9.19
N LEU A 132 8.28 -13.74 9.27
CA LEU A 132 7.27 -13.49 8.25
C LEU A 132 7.89 -13.01 6.92
N HIS A 133 8.87 -12.11 6.98
CA HIS A 133 9.48 -11.54 5.78
C HIS A 133 10.37 -12.54 5.03
N PHE A 134 11.10 -13.40 5.76
CA PHE A 134 12.04 -14.35 5.16
C PHE A 134 11.42 -15.69 4.72
N ASN A 135 10.23 -16.05 5.21
CA ASN A 135 9.58 -17.35 4.92
C ASN A 135 8.31 -17.22 4.08
N MET A 136 8.08 -16.07 3.45
CA MET A 136 6.89 -15.82 2.62
C MET A 136 6.73 -16.80 1.44
N ASP A 137 7.81 -17.47 1.02
CA ASP A 137 7.80 -18.43 -0.08
C ASP A 137 7.33 -19.85 0.33
N ASN A 138 7.05 -20.08 1.63
CA ASN A 138 6.52 -21.34 2.11
C ASN A 138 5.10 -21.15 2.70
N PRO A 139 4.04 -21.42 1.91
CA PRO A 139 2.66 -21.20 2.34
C PRO A 139 2.28 -21.95 3.62
N SER A 140 2.57 -23.24 3.72
CA SER A 140 2.22 -24.06 4.91
C SER A 140 2.94 -23.58 6.18
N TYR A 141 4.19 -23.13 6.05
CA TYR A 141 4.90 -22.53 7.17
C TYR A 141 4.26 -21.18 7.59
N THR A 142 3.84 -20.37 6.62
CA THR A 142 3.12 -19.13 6.89
C THR A 142 1.81 -19.40 7.64
N VAL A 143 1.04 -20.40 7.22
CA VAL A 143 -0.20 -20.82 7.90
C VAL A 143 0.08 -21.28 9.34
N GLU A 144 1.14 -22.05 9.57
CA GLU A 144 1.53 -22.48 10.92
C GLU A 144 1.96 -21.30 11.81
N LEU A 145 2.66 -20.31 11.25
CA LEU A 145 2.98 -19.08 11.99
C LEU A 145 1.71 -18.31 12.39
N LEU A 146 0.72 -18.21 11.53
CA LEU A 146 -0.53 -17.48 11.79
C LEU A 146 -1.36 -18.10 12.95
N ARG A 147 -1.14 -19.37 13.30
CA ARG A 147 -1.77 -19.99 14.48
C ARG A 147 -1.16 -19.53 15.81
N GLN A 148 0.00 -18.88 15.78
CA GLN A 148 0.69 -18.44 16.98
C GLN A 148 0.18 -17.07 17.45
N GLN A 149 -0.26 -16.96 18.71
CA GLN A 149 -0.83 -15.74 19.27
C GLN A 149 0.14 -14.54 19.17
N ASN A 150 1.43 -14.75 19.44
CA ASN A 150 2.44 -13.69 19.35
C ASN A 150 2.62 -13.14 17.92
N ILE A 151 2.36 -13.96 16.89
CA ILE A 151 2.37 -13.53 15.49
C ILE A 151 1.15 -12.68 15.21
N GLN A 152 -0.03 -13.10 15.64
CA GLN A 152 -1.27 -12.34 15.50
C GLN A 152 -1.18 -10.99 16.22
N ASP A 153 -0.66 -10.97 17.43
CA ASP A 153 -0.46 -9.73 18.21
C ASP A 153 0.48 -8.76 17.49
N ALA A 154 1.60 -9.25 16.96
CA ALA A 154 2.54 -8.44 16.20
C ALA A 154 1.94 -7.89 14.90
N LEU A 155 1.19 -8.71 14.16
CA LEU A 155 0.52 -8.30 12.93
C LEU A 155 -0.59 -7.28 13.21
N SER A 156 -1.38 -7.50 14.26
CA SER A 156 -2.50 -6.62 14.62
C SER A 156 -2.08 -5.20 14.99
N THR A 157 -0.82 -4.99 15.34
CA THR A 157 -0.23 -3.68 15.70
C THR A 157 0.78 -3.19 14.67
N SER A 158 0.90 -3.86 13.52
CA SER A 158 1.92 -3.52 12.52
C SER A 158 1.75 -2.12 11.92
N TYR A 159 0.51 -1.71 11.64
CA TYR A 159 0.23 -0.37 11.14
C TYR A 159 0.37 0.70 12.21
N ASP A 160 -0.01 0.40 13.46
CA ASP A 160 0.24 1.31 14.59
C ASP A 160 1.74 1.58 14.75
N ALA A 161 2.58 0.55 14.52
CA ALA A 161 4.03 0.70 14.55
C ALA A 161 4.57 1.58 13.41
N ILE A 162 3.93 1.61 12.25
CA ILE A 162 4.28 2.51 11.15
C ILE A 162 3.91 3.95 11.48
N VAL A 163 2.75 4.16 12.13
CA VAL A 163 2.17 5.49 12.34
C VAL A 163 2.67 6.17 13.61
N PHE A 164 2.78 5.42 14.72
CA PHE A 164 3.04 6.01 16.03
C PHE A 164 4.51 5.92 16.48
N ASP A 165 5.38 5.26 15.72
CA ASP A 165 6.83 5.27 15.99
C ASP A 165 7.43 6.63 15.61
N GLU A 166 8.20 7.24 16.49
CA GLU A 166 8.76 8.58 16.32
C GLU A 166 9.68 8.69 15.09
N ASP A 167 10.55 7.69 14.86
CA ASP A 167 11.44 7.71 13.69
C ASP A 167 10.64 7.58 12.38
N CYS A 168 9.54 6.79 12.40
CA CYS A 168 8.64 6.66 11.24
C CYS A 168 7.90 7.97 10.95
N ARG A 169 7.42 8.67 11.99
CA ARG A 169 6.78 9.98 11.84
C ARG A 169 7.75 11.00 11.24
N GLN A 170 8.99 11.06 11.73
CA GLN A 170 10.01 11.94 11.15
C GLN A 170 10.23 11.64 9.66
N SER A 171 10.30 10.36 9.26
CA SER A 171 10.44 9.99 7.85
C SER A 171 9.24 10.44 7.00
N PHE A 172 8.01 10.40 7.53
CA PHE A 172 6.84 10.92 6.83
C PHE A 172 6.77 12.44 6.81
N ALA A 173 7.21 13.13 7.86
CA ALA A 173 7.35 14.58 7.87
C ALA A 173 8.34 15.03 6.79
N ASP A 174 9.57 14.47 6.77
CA ASP A 174 10.59 14.75 5.75
C ASP A 174 10.10 14.41 4.32
N PHE A 175 9.23 13.40 4.16
CA PHE A 175 8.59 13.10 2.89
C PHE A 175 7.65 14.22 2.44
N LEU A 176 6.77 14.72 3.32
CA LEU A 176 5.85 15.82 3.00
C LEU A 176 6.62 17.10 2.71
N ASP A 177 7.67 17.41 3.47
CA ASP A 177 8.57 18.54 3.24
C ASP A 177 9.25 18.44 1.85
N SER A 178 9.67 17.23 1.46
CA SER A 178 10.25 16.99 0.14
C SER A 178 9.25 17.28 -0.99
N LEU A 179 7.95 17.00 -0.78
CA LEU A 179 6.89 17.33 -1.72
C LEU A 179 6.57 18.84 -1.74
N VAL A 180 6.61 19.50 -0.58
CA VAL A 180 6.49 20.97 -0.47
C VAL A 180 7.62 21.65 -1.25
N ALA A 181 8.84 21.15 -1.14
CA ALA A 181 10.03 21.67 -1.83
C ALA A 181 10.13 21.28 -3.32
N LEU A 182 9.32 20.31 -3.78
CA LEU A 182 9.39 19.82 -5.16
C LEU A 182 9.15 20.97 -6.17
N PRO A 183 9.98 21.10 -7.22
CA PRO A 183 9.74 22.11 -8.26
C PRO A 183 8.38 21.94 -8.94
N GLU A 184 7.72 23.04 -9.29
CA GLU A 184 6.42 23.01 -9.95
C GLU A 184 6.47 22.22 -11.28
N GLY A 185 5.44 21.42 -11.52
CA GLY A 185 5.31 20.61 -12.74
C GLY A 185 6.28 19.42 -12.83
N ARG A 186 7.02 19.12 -11.74
CA ARG A 186 7.87 17.92 -11.64
C ARG A 186 7.17 16.83 -10.84
N ALA A 187 7.46 15.57 -11.18
CA ALA A 187 6.89 14.43 -10.49
C ALA A 187 7.73 13.98 -9.29
N ALA A 188 7.04 13.42 -8.30
CA ALA A 188 7.60 12.65 -7.22
C ALA A 188 7.13 11.19 -7.29
N LEU A 189 8.02 10.26 -6.95
CA LEU A 189 7.70 8.86 -6.75
C LEU A 189 8.13 8.45 -5.34
N TRP A 190 7.25 7.79 -4.59
CA TRP A 190 7.62 7.20 -3.31
C TRP A 190 7.35 5.71 -3.32
N HIS A 191 8.20 4.97 -2.64
CA HIS A 191 8.12 3.52 -2.63
C HIS A 191 8.63 2.89 -1.34
N CYS A 192 8.30 1.62 -1.20
CA CYS A 192 8.93 0.69 -0.26
C CYS A 192 9.29 -0.60 -1.02
N SER A 193 9.38 -1.74 -0.36
CA SER A 193 9.71 -3.00 -1.08
C SER A 193 8.59 -3.43 -2.03
N HIS A 194 7.32 -3.38 -1.61
CA HIS A 194 6.16 -3.82 -2.39
C HIS A 194 5.23 -2.68 -2.82
N GLY A 195 5.47 -1.44 -2.38
CA GLY A 195 4.61 -0.30 -2.71
C GLY A 195 3.23 -0.34 -2.05
N LYS A 196 3.04 -1.12 -0.98
CA LYS A 196 1.74 -1.31 -0.33
C LYS A 196 1.64 -0.60 1.03
N ASP A 197 2.24 -1.11 2.09
CA ASP A 197 2.04 -0.65 3.46
C ASP A 197 2.64 0.74 3.72
N ARG A 198 3.98 0.87 3.75
CA ARG A 198 4.68 2.13 4.02
C ARG A 198 4.39 3.21 2.97
N SER A 199 4.39 2.81 1.70
CA SER A 199 3.97 3.70 0.60
C SER A 199 2.50 4.07 0.71
N GLY A 200 1.64 3.17 1.24
CA GLY A 200 0.23 3.42 1.50
C GLY A 200 0.03 4.47 2.58
N TRP A 201 0.75 4.40 3.68
CA TRP A 201 0.69 5.41 4.74
C TRP A 201 1.21 6.77 4.28
N GLY A 202 2.33 6.82 3.54
CA GLY A 202 2.78 8.09 2.93
C GLY A 202 1.72 8.68 1.98
N THR A 203 1.01 7.83 1.21
CA THR A 203 -0.12 8.27 0.39
C THR A 203 -1.29 8.77 1.23
N ALA A 204 -1.64 8.08 2.32
CA ALA A 204 -2.73 8.46 3.20
C ALA A 204 -2.51 9.85 3.80
N PHE A 205 -1.31 10.13 4.28
CA PHE A 205 -0.95 11.45 4.83
C PHE A 205 -0.98 12.53 3.76
N LEU A 206 -0.46 12.26 2.55
CA LEU A 206 -0.53 13.21 1.46
C LEU A 206 -1.98 13.47 1.02
N LEU A 207 -2.81 12.43 0.85
CA LEU A 207 -4.22 12.59 0.49
C LEU A 207 -4.98 13.40 1.54
N ALA A 208 -4.74 13.15 2.84
CA ALA A 208 -5.31 13.96 3.91
C ALA A 208 -4.85 15.42 3.82
N ALA A 209 -3.55 15.69 3.59
CA ALA A 209 -3.02 17.04 3.40
C ALA A 209 -3.67 17.76 2.21
N LEU A 210 -4.02 17.03 1.15
CA LEU A 210 -4.74 17.55 -0.01
C LEU A 210 -6.24 17.77 0.27
N GLY A 211 -6.77 17.29 1.40
CA GLY A 211 -8.17 17.44 1.79
C GLY A 211 -9.08 16.31 1.32
N ALA A 212 -8.51 15.14 1.01
CA ALA A 212 -9.27 13.95 0.67
C ALA A 212 -10.11 13.47 1.86
N ASP A 213 -11.30 12.96 1.59
CA ASP A 213 -12.08 12.29 2.61
C ASP A 213 -11.51 10.91 2.97
N ARG A 214 -11.92 10.39 4.14
CA ARG A 214 -11.46 9.09 4.65
C ARG A 214 -11.75 7.96 3.68
N SER A 215 -12.87 8.01 2.95
CA SER A 215 -13.24 6.93 2.02
C SER A 215 -12.26 6.82 0.87
N LEU A 216 -11.83 7.93 0.27
CA LEU A 216 -10.82 7.96 -0.78
C LEU A 216 -9.46 7.42 -0.27
N ILE A 217 -9.07 7.78 0.96
CA ILE A 217 -7.83 7.30 1.59
C ILE A 217 -7.85 5.77 1.76
N VAL A 218 -8.96 5.23 2.27
CA VAL A 218 -9.14 3.77 2.46
C VAL A 218 -9.21 3.04 1.11
N ASP A 219 -9.89 3.62 0.13
CA ASP A 219 -10.01 3.06 -1.21
C ASP A 219 -8.64 2.99 -1.91
N ASP A 220 -7.84 4.07 -1.91
CA ASP A 220 -6.49 4.03 -2.48
C ASP A 220 -5.61 2.98 -1.78
N PHE A 221 -5.67 2.91 -0.46
CA PHE A 221 -4.90 1.91 0.28
C PHE A 221 -5.26 0.49 -0.18
N SER A 222 -6.54 0.20 -0.30
CA SER A 222 -7.11 -1.11 -0.66
C SER A 222 -6.80 -1.53 -2.12
N ILE A 223 -6.61 -0.58 -3.03
CA ILE A 223 -6.17 -0.84 -4.42
C ILE A 223 -4.86 -1.64 -4.44
N SER A 224 -4.02 -1.51 -3.42
CA SER A 224 -2.77 -2.29 -3.32
C SER A 224 -2.99 -3.81 -3.30
N ASN A 225 -4.20 -4.31 -3.07
CA ASN A 225 -4.52 -5.74 -3.14
C ASN A 225 -4.62 -6.26 -4.59
N ILE A 226 -4.97 -5.41 -5.54
CA ILE A 226 -5.23 -5.84 -6.93
C ILE A 226 -4.01 -6.47 -7.59
N PRO A 227 -2.80 -5.87 -7.56
CA PRO A 227 -1.61 -6.49 -8.10
C PRO A 227 -1.19 -7.81 -7.42
N TYR A 228 -1.69 -8.06 -6.20
CA TYR A 228 -1.36 -9.22 -5.38
C TYR A 228 -2.51 -10.21 -5.21
N THR A 229 -3.61 -10.06 -5.97
CA THR A 229 -4.83 -10.89 -5.85
C THR A 229 -4.52 -12.38 -5.89
N ASN A 230 -3.74 -12.83 -6.88
CA ASN A 230 -3.42 -14.26 -7.02
C ASN A 230 -2.63 -14.78 -5.83
N GLU A 231 -1.64 -14.03 -5.34
CA GLU A 231 -0.82 -14.42 -4.18
C GLU A 231 -1.64 -14.51 -2.89
N ILE A 232 -2.61 -13.59 -2.73
CA ILE A 232 -3.55 -13.58 -1.60
C ILE A 232 -4.48 -14.80 -1.69
N GLU A 233 -5.09 -15.04 -2.86
CA GLU A 233 -6.05 -16.13 -3.06
C GLU A 233 -5.38 -17.50 -2.94
N ASP A 234 -4.19 -17.69 -3.49
CA ASP A 234 -3.41 -18.92 -3.38
C ASP A 234 -3.11 -19.27 -1.92
N LEU A 235 -2.60 -18.30 -1.14
CA LEU A 235 -2.31 -18.52 0.28
C LEU A 235 -3.59 -18.74 1.10
N ALA A 236 -4.66 -18.00 0.81
CA ALA A 236 -5.94 -18.16 1.49
C ALA A 236 -6.57 -19.53 1.20
N SER A 237 -6.42 -20.04 -0.03
CA SER A 237 -6.88 -21.40 -0.38
C SER A 237 -6.14 -22.47 0.41
N ILE A 238 -4.80 -22.40 0.42
CA ILE A 238 -3.97 -23.32 1.19
C ILE A 238 -4.32 -23.26 2.68
N ALA A 239 -4.50 -22.05 3.22
CA ALA A 239 -4.84 -21.86 4.63
C ALA A 239 -6.19 -22.51 4.99
N ARG A 240 -7.20 -22.41 4.14
CA ARG A 240 -8.50 -23.08 4.33
C ARG A 240 -8.38 -24.60 4.23
N GLU A 241 -7.60 -25.11 3.27
CA GLU A 241 -7.34 -26.54 3.11
C GLU A 241 -6.63 -27.12 4.34
N GLU A 242 -5.72 -26.36 4.94
CA GLU A 242 -5.02 -26.72 6.17
C GLU A 242 -5.85 -26.45 7.46
N GLY A 243 -7.10 -25.97 7.31
CA GLY A 243 -8.03 -25.76 8.41
C GLY A 243 -7.71 -24.53 9.28
N LEU A 244 -7.17 -23.46 8.69
CA LEU A 244 -7.05 -22.19 9.38
C LEU A 244 -8.45 -21.59 9.62
N GLU A 245 -8.67 -21.05 10.82
CA GLU A 245 -9.94 -20.40 11.19
C GLU A 245 -10.18 -19.15 10.32
N ASP A 246 -11.45 -18.91 9.94
CA ASP A 246 -11.80 -17.82 9.01
C ASP A 246 -11.38 -16.44 9.53
N GLU A 247 -11.39 -16.24 10.86
CA GLU A 247 -10.94 -15.00 11.50
C GLU A 247 -9.47 -14.71 11.26
N LEU A 248 -8.66 -15.74 11.00
CA LEU A 248 -7.24 -15.60 10.73
C LEU A 248 -6.92 -15.33 9.26
N ILE A 249 -7.92 -15.47 8.36
CA ILE A 249 -7.74 -15.18 6.93
C ILE A 249 -7.42 -13.69 6.71
N GLU A 250 -7.93 -12.80 7.56
CA GLU A 250 -7.62 -11.36 7.47
C GLU A 250 -6.12 -11.05 7.61
N TYR A 251 -5.39 -11.87 8.38
CA TYR A 251 -3.93 -11.76 8.47
C TYR A 251 -3.20 -12.13 7.17
N ILE A 252 -3.81 -12.96 6.32
CA ILE A 252 -3.26 -13.25 4.98
C ILE A 252 -3.30 -12.02 4.10
N TYR A 253 -4.40 -11.25 4.15
CA TYR A 253 -4.48 -9.96 3.47
C TYR A 253 -3.40 -9.01 3.97
N LEU A 254 -3.19 -8.94 5.28
CA LEU A 254 -2.13 -8.10 5.86
C LEU A 254 -0.72 -8.52 5.39
N LEU A 255 -0.47 -9.81 5.22
CA LEU A 255 0.83 -10.34 4.80
C LEU A 255 1.09 -10.18 3.30
N ARG A 256 0.15 -10.62 2.46
CA ARG A 256 0.32 -10.66 0.99
C ARG A 256 -0.16 -9.39 0.32
N GLY A 257 -1.23 -8.79 0.81
CA GLY A 257 -1.81 -7.54 0.40
C GLY A 257 -1.75 -6.50 1.50
N VAL A 258 -2.88 -5.79 1.66
CA VAL A 258 -3.16 -4.86 2.75
C VAL A 258 -4.53 -5.18 3.35
N SER A 259 -4.68 -5.01 4.67
CA SER A 259 -5.97 -5.13 5.33
C SER A 259 -6.60 -3.76 5.55
N ALA A 260 -7.74 -3.52 4.90
CA ALA A 260 -8.53 -2.31 5.13
C ALA A 260 -8.99 -2.23 6.61
N ALA A 261 -9.36 -3.37 7.21
CA ALA A 261 -9.82 -3.41 8.60
C ALA A 261 -8.73 -2.95 9.59
N PHE A 262 -7.49 -3.44 9.45
CA PHE A 262 -6.37 -2.97 10.28
C PHE A 262 -5.96 -1.53 9.96
N PHE A 263 -6.07 -1.10 8.72
CA PHE A 263 -5.81 0.27 8.32
C PHE A 263 -6.82 1.24 8.95
N GLU A 264 -8.12 0.93 8.86
CA GLU A 264 -9.19 1.72 9.49
C GLU A 264 -9.06 1.76 11.01
N LYS A 265 -8.69 0.63 11.64
CA LYS A 265 -8.41 0.57 13.08
C LYS A 265 -7.32 1.56 13.50
N THR A 266 -6.24 1.67 12.72
CA THR A 266 -5.17 2.64 13.00
C THR A 266 -5.61 4.08 12.71
N LEU A 267 -6.44 4.33 11.69
CA LEU A 267 -7.09 5.64 11.48
C LEU A 267 -8.00 6.03 12.66
N ASP A 268 -8.76 5.07 13.20
CA ASP A 268 -9.59 5.28 14.40
C ASP A 268 -8.74 5.60 15.64
N ALA A 269 -7.56 4.99 15.76
CA ALA A 269 -6.61 5.33 16.81
C ALA A 269 -6.04 6.75 16.65
N ILE A 270 -5.74 7.19 15.42
CA ILE A 270 -5.37 8.58 15.14
C ILE A 270 -6.50 9.52 15.58
N ASP A 271 -7.74 9.26 15.14
CA ASP A 271 -8.90 10.10 15.50
C ASP A 271 -9.13 10.13 17.02
N SER A 272 -8.92 9.01 17.71
CA SER A 272 -9.07 8.92 19.17
C SER A 272 -7.99 9.70 19.92
N CYS A 273 -6.74 9.70 19.43
CA CYS A 273 -5.61 10.36 20.10
C CYS A 273 -5.52 11.86 19.77
N TYR A 274 -5.83 12.24 18.54
CA TYR A 274 -5.59 13.59 18.02
C TYR A 274 -6.86 14.31 17.56
N GLY A 275 -8.01 13.63 17.58
CA GLY A 275 -9.29 14.16 17.13
C GLY A 275 -9.52 14.09 15.62
N SER A 276 -8.47 14.10 14.80
CA SER A 276 -8.53 13.92 13.35
C SER A 276 -7.15 13.63 12.76
N ILE A 277 -7.10 13.07 11.54
CA ILE A 277 -5.86 12.93 10.80
C ILE A 277 -5.22 14.29 10.48
N ASP A 278 -6.00 15.34 10.29
CA ASP A 278 -5.49 16.72 10.09
C ASP A 278 -4.71 17.24 11.29
N ASN A 279 -5.22 17.01 12.50
CA ASN A 279 -4.52 17.36 13.72
C ASN A 279 -3.24 16.51 13.89
N PHE A 280 -3.29 15.23 13.51
CA PHE A 280 -2.11 14.37 13.53
C PHE A 280 -1.02 14.90 12.59
N LEU A 281 -1.37 15.31 11.37
CA LEU A 281 -0.43 15.90 10.42
C LEU A 281 0.23 17.17 10.98
N GLU A 282 -0.54 18.02 11.66
CA GLU A 282 -0.03 19.25 12.26
C GLU A 282 0.83 18.99 13.50
N GLN A 283 0.40 18.09 14.40
CA GLN A 283 1.04 17.89 15.71
C GLN A 283 2.22 16.94 15.68
N GLU A 284 2.19 15.94 14.80
CA GLU A 284 3.14 14.82 14.76
C GLU A 284 4.01 14.78 13.51
N LEU A 285 3.57 15.42 12.42
CA LEU A 285 4.34 15.54 11.18
C LEU A 285 4.72 17.00 10.88
N ASP A 286 4.47 17.93 11.83
CA ASP A 286 4.80 19.36 11.73
C ASP A 286 4.28 20.07 10.47
N LEU A 287 3.26 19.48 9.78
CA LEU A 287 2.74 20.01 8.52
C LEU A 287 1.84 21.22 8.77
N THR A 288 2.35 22.41 8.50
CA THR A 288 1.64 23.68 8.70
C THR A 288 0.51 23.90 7.69
N ALA A 289 -0.42 24.81 8.03
CA ALA A 289 -1.51 25.20 7.12
C ALA A 289 -0.98 25.81 5.81
N ASP A 290 0.12 26.57 5.86
CA ASP A 290 0.74 27.16 4.67
C ASP A 290 1.33 26.07 3.75
N GLU A 291 1.97 25.05 4.30
CA GLU A 291 2.52 23.91 3.55
C GLU A 291 1.41 23.06 2.94
N LYS A 292 0.30 22.81 3.67
CA LYS A 292 -0.89 22.17 3.11
C LYS A 292 -1.42 22.95 1.91
N GLN A 293 -1.48 24.29 2.01
CA GLN A 293 -1.91 25.13 0.88
C GLN A 293 -0.94 25.03 -0.30
N ILE A 294 0.38 25.02 -0.06
CA ILE A 294 1.38 24.82 -1.11
C ILE A 294 1.19 23.47 -1.82
N LEU A 295 0.96 22.38 -1.07
CA LEU A 295 0.69 21.06 -1.65
C LEU A 295 -0.59 21.08 -2.51
N GLN A 296 -1.67 21.69 -2.01
CA GLN A 296 -2.94 21.81 -2.74
C GLN A 296 -2.78 22.64 -4.03
N ASP A 297 -2.11 23.78 -3.98
CA ASP A 297 -1.89 24.63 -5.16
C ASP A 297 -1.00 23.94 -6.20
N LYS A 298 -0.03 23.16 -5.75
CA LYS A 298 0.89 22.42 -6.61
C LYS A 298 0.24 21.21 -7.29
N PHE A 299 -0.58 20.46 -6.57
CA PHE A 299 -1.04 19.15 -7.04
C PHE A 299 -2.52 19.08 -7.40
N LEU A 300 -3.35 20.10 -7.07
CA LEU A 300 -4.77 20.14 -7.44
C LEU A 300 -5.03 21.11 -8.59
N GLU A 301 -6.03 20.76 -9.44
CA GLU A 301 -6.53 21.57 -10.54
C GLU A 301 -8.05 21.62 -10.57
#